data_fdba5cd5d2eb8b563c439b0b5e041aa6
#
_entry.id   fdba5cd5d2eb8b563c439b0b5e041aa6
#
_cell.length_a   1.000
_cell.length_b   1.000
_cell.length_c   1.000
_cell.angle_alpha   90.00
_cell.angle_beta   90.00
_cell.angle_gamma   90.00
#
_symmetry.space_group_name_H-M   'P 1'
#
loop_
_entity.id
_entity.type
_entity.pdbx_description
1 polymer ?
#
loop_
_entity_poly.entity_id
_entity_poly.type
_entity_poly.pdbx_seq_one_letter_code
_entity_poly.pdbx_strand_id
1 'polypeptide(L)'
;MKTYKNLFRSICSFENLHLAYLKARKCKKYRDYVLKFSYNLEENLLKLREELLNQTYCHGSYREFTVCDAKKRHIKAAPFRDRVVHHALYHIIEPIFNKSFIYDSYACRENKGTHRAIKRLQKFLRRTNINKCIYCLQADISKYFDSIDHQILLLLIEKKIKDQKVIWLIKEIINSCCIHKIYKNLFDPIRDSYFSNGTRVIKSLNEVKTFYDRVSEKRMNTPSACCGVKVRPNGSSDQSPELALGFDTIHSERGKRENDRKSLTGFDFRKTGIPIGNLTSQLFANIYLNELDQFVKHELKEKYYLRYMDDFLILYPSKQKLHQIKQKIGIFLQEKLNLKLHPKKVNVFQVKNNICFLGYRHFIDYRLLKKDTVKRFIKRTKIYKKRLSTGLMTQEKFNDSLQSWLAYAQFGNSWGLVQKLFQIIPISKKKD
;
A
#
# COMPACT_ATOMS: atom_id res chain seq x y z
N MET A 1 -12.58 -15.07 -19.26
CA MET A 1 -12.66 -14.30 -17.99
C MET A 1 -13.60 -13.12 -18.21
N LYS A 2 -14.54 -12.81 -17.28
CA LYS A 2 -15.48 -11.68 -17.44
C LYS A 2 -14.74 -10.35 -17.35
N THR A 3 -14.94 -9.47 -18.32
CA THR A 3 -14.38 -8.12 -18.41
C THR A 3 -15.46 -7.06 -18.18
N TYR A 4 -15.06 -5.90 -17.69
CA TYR A 4 -15.96 -4.81 -17.31
C TYR A 4 -15.58 -3.53 -18.06
N LYS A 5 -16.60 -2.86 -18.64
CA LYS A 5 -16.49 -1.59 -19.36
C LYS A 5 -17.47 -0.59 -18.76
N ASN A 6 -17.40 0.67 -19.15
CA ASN A 6 -18.33 1.74 -18.76
C ASN A 6 -18.50 1.96 -17.25
N LEU A 7 -17.42 1.70 -16.46
CA LEU A 7 -17.42 1.87 -15.01
C LEU A 7 -17.20 3.34 -14.59
N PHE A 8 -16.55 4.12 -15.44
CA PHE A 8 -16.09 5.47 -15.11
C PHE A 8 -17.23 6.41 -14.75
N ARG A 9 -18.36 6.33 -15.49
CA ARG A 9 -19.56 7.12 -15.19
C ARG A 9 -20.08 6.85 -13.78
N SER A 10 -20.11 5.58 -13.37
CA SER A 10 -20.54 5.19 -12.02
C SER A 10 -19.55 5.67 -10.94
N ILE A 11 -18.24 5.70 -11.23
CA ILE A 11 -17.24 6.26 -10.32
C ILE A 11 -17.47 7.75 -10.11
N CYS A 12 -17.77 8.49 -11.20
CA CYS A 12 -17.96 9.95 -11.20
C CYS A 12 -19.40 10.37 -10.85
N SER A 13 -20.34 9.45 -10.59
CA SER A 13 -21.69 9.86 -10.21
C SER A 13 -21.69 10.62 -8.90
N PHE A 14 -22.58 11.60 -8.76
CA PHE A 14 -22.67 12.42 -7.54
C PHE A 14 -22.97 11.56 -6.31
N GLU A 15 -23.86 10.59 -6.46
CA GLU A 15 -24.26 9.66 -5.39
C GLU A 15 -23.05 8.84 -4.91
N ASN A 16 -22.22 8.33 -5.84
CA ASN A 16 -21.02 7.59 -5.45
C ASN A 16 -19.97 8.50 -4.81
N LEU A 17 -19.76 9.71 -5.30
CA LEU A 17 -18.87 10.69 -4.69
C LEU A 17 -19.33 11.11 -3.29
N HIS A 18 -20.63 11.32 -3.10
CA HIS A 18 -21.20 11.62 -1.80
C HIS A 18 -21.06 10.43 -0.83
N LEU A 19 -21.36 9.20 -1.27
CA LEU A 19 -21.13 8.00 -0.48
C LEU A 19 -19.63 7.83 -0.12
N ALA A 20 -18.74 8.12 -1.05
CA ALA A 20 -17.29 8.10 -0.85
C ALA A 20 -16.85 9.13 0.20
N TYR A 21 -17.41 10.34 0.16
CA TYR A 21 -17.20 11.35 1.19
C TYR A 21 -17.64 10.86 2.56
N LEU A 22 -18.84 10.30 2.69
CA LEU A 22 -19.36 9.76 3.95
C LEU A 22 -18.43 8.67 4.52
N LYS A 23 -17.91 7.79 3.67
CA LYS A 23 -16.93 6.75 4.05
C LYS A 23 -15.58 7.35 4.45
N ALA A 24 -15.06 8.33 3.68
CA ALA A 24 -13.77 8.97 3.93
C ALA A 24 -13.75 9.76 5.26
N ARG A 25 -14.88 10.40 5.65
CA ARG A 25 -15.01 11.18 6.88
C ARG A 25 -15.25 10.32 8.14
N LYS A 26 -15.57 9.05 8.01
CA LYS A 26 -15.89 8.16 9.15
C LYS A 26 -14.76 8.21 10.18
N CYS A 27 -15.11 8.40 11.46
CA CYS A 27 -14.18 8.58 12.60
C CYS A 27 -13.24 9.78 12.50
N LYS A 28 -13.48 10.74 11.59
CA LYS A 28 -12.64 11.94 11.37
C LYS A 28 -13.48 13.23 11.19
N LYS A 29 -14.78 13.20 11.43
CA LYS A 29 -15.72 14.28 11.11
C LYS A 29 -15.37 15.64 11.72
N TYR A 30 -14.67 15.67 12.86
CA TYR A 30 -14.26 16.89 13.57
C TYR A 30 -12.82 17.34 13.25
N ARG A 31 -12.18 16.79 12.22
CA ARG A 31 -10.83 17.24 11.80
C ARG A 31 -10.95 18.44 10.89
N ASP A 32 -10.11 19.46 11.07
CA ASP A 32 -10.16 20.74 10.33
C ASP A 32 -10.21 20.53 8.82
N TYR A 33 -9.37 19.64 8.28
CA TYR A 33 -9.35 19.36 6.85
C TYR A 33 -10.63 18.68 6.33
N VAL A 34 -11.40 17.98 7.22
CA VAL A 34 -12.71 17.43 6.88
C VAL A 34 -13.77 18.52 6.98
N LEU A 35 -13.73 19.34 8.02
CA LEU A 35 -14.67 20.46 8.21
C LEU A 35 -14.55 21.45 7.04
N LYS A 36 -13.33 21.84 6.65
CA LYS A 36 -13.09 22.72 5.49
C LYS A 36 -13.71 22.15 4.20
N PHE A 37 -13.54 20.87 3.92
CA PHE A 37 -14.15 20.22 2.75
C PHE A 37 -15.68 20.13 2.87
N SER A 38 -16.19 19.93 4.09
CA SER A 38 -17.63 19.76 4.34
C SER A 38 -18.40 21.08 4.34
N TYR A 39 -17.74 22.21 4.49
CA TYR A 39 -18.36 23.54 4.52
C TYR A 39 -19.08 23.87 3.19
N ASN A 40 -18.39 23.62 2.07
CA ASN A 40 -18.97 23.76 0.72
C ASN A 40 -19.03 22.35 0.06
N LEU A 41 -19.76 21.43 0.70
CA LEU A 41 -19.71 20.02 0.30
C LEU A 41 -20.16 19.78 -1.14
N GLU A 42 -21.33 20.34 -1.51
CA GLU A 42 -21.91 20.12 -2.83
C GLU A 42 -21.03 20.68 -3.92
N GLU A 43 -20.58 21.94 -3.79
CA GLU A 43 -19.66 22.59 -4.71
C GLU A 43 -18.36 21.80 -4.87
N ASN A 44 -17.76 21.38 -3.75
CA ASN A 44 -16.53 20.57 -3.78
C ASN A 44 -16.71 19.21 -4.47
N LEU A 45 -17.87 18.59 -4.31
CA LEU A 45 -18.16 17.32 -4.99
C LEU A 45 -18.46 17.52 -6.48
N LEU A 46 -19.17 18.58 -6.84
CA LEU A 46 -19.46 18.93 -8.25
C LEU A 46 -18.17 19.27 -9.00
N LYS A 47 -17.33 20.12 -8.41
CA LYS A 47 -16.01 20.45 -8.97
C LYS A 47 -15.15 19.19 -9.14
N LEU A 48 -15.10 18.33 -8.14
CA LEU A 48 -14.36 17.06 -8.23
C LEU A 48 -14.89 16.15 -9.31
N ARG A 49 -16.24 16.09 -9.48
CA ARG A 49 -16.90 15.34 -10.55
C ARG A 49 -16.51 15.88 -11.93
N GLU A 50 -16.51 17.20 -12.08
CA GLU A 50 -16.13 17.84 -13.34
C GLU A 50 -14.67 17.57 -13.71
N GLU A 51 -13.75 17.72 -12.76
CA GLU A 51 -12.34 17.41 -12.97
C GLU A 51 -12.12 15.93 -13.37
N LEU A 52 -12.87 15.00 -12.78
CA LEU A 52 -12.80 13.59 -13.17
C LEU A 52 -13.34 13.37 -14.57
N LEU A 53 -14.52 13.90 -14.89
CA LEU A 53 -15.15 13.73 -16.21
C LEU A 53 -14.31 14.29 -17.35
N ASN A 54 -13.69 15.46 -17.13
CA ASN A 54 -12.81 16.13 -18.09
C ASN A 54 -11.38 15.57 -18.07
N GLN A 55 -11.08 14.58 -17.20
CA GLN A 55 -9.74 14.00 -17.03
C GLN A 55 -8.66 15.03 -16.66
N THR A 56 -9.03 16.13 -16.00
CA THR A 56 -8.12 17.16 -15.48
C THR A 56 -7.76 16.95 -14.02
N TYR A 57 -8.30 15.90 -13.39
CA TYR A 57 -7.98 15.57 -12.01
C TYR A 57 -6.49 15.31 -11.83
N CYS A 58 -5.89 16.03 -10.88
CA CYS A 58 -4.53 15.83 -10.39
C CYS A 58 -4.56 15.46 -8.91
N HIS A 59 -3.81 14.43 -8.54
CA HIS A 59 -3.67 14.01 -7.14
C HIS A 59 -2.79 15.01 -6.37
N GLY A 60 -3.27 15.48 -5.23
CA GLY A 60 -2.53 16.40 -4.36
C GLY A 60 -1.34 15.76 -3.63
N SER A 61 -0.51 16.61 -3.05
CA SER A 61 0.69 16.20 -2.31
C SER A 61 0.37 15.40 -1.06
N TYR A 62 1.13 14.33 -0.81
CA TYR A 62 0.99 13.50 0.39
C TYR A 62 1.54 14.21 1.63
N ARG A 63 0.82 14.11 2.74
CA ARG A 63 1.37 14.40 4.06
C ARG A 63 2.10 13.16 4.57
N GLU A 64 3.40 13.28 4.77
CA GLU A 64 4.23 12.18 5.27
C GLU A 64 4.42 12.28 6.79
N PHE A 65 4.33 11.16 7.48
CA PHE A 65 4.66 11.04 8.89
C PHE A 65 5.05 9.62 9.24
N THR A 66 5.81 9.49 10.33
CA THR A 66 6.26 8.19 10.81
C THR A 66 5.42 7.75 11.99
N VAL A 67 4.91 6.52 11.91
CA VAL A 67 4.26 5.83 13.01
C VAL A 67 5.23 4.81 13.60
N CYS A 68 5.52 4.95 14.89
CA CYS A 68 6.39 4.04 15.65
C CYS A 68 5.51 3.18 16.57
N ASP A 69 4.99 2.08 16.06
CA ASP A 69 4.32 1.06 16.87
C ASP A 69 5.24 -0.16 17.04
N ALA A 70 4.91 -1.32 16.54
CA ALA A 70 5.78 -2.50 16.57
C ALA A 70 6.99 -2.36 15.63
N LYS A 71 6.81 -1.62 14.53
CA LYS A 71 7.83 -1.28 13.53
C LYS A 71 7.65 0.19 13.14
N LYS A 72 8.76 0.85 12.85
CA LYS A 72 8.74 2.19 12.24
C LYS A 72 8.17 2.08 10.82
N ARG A 73 7.10 2.84 10.54
CA ARG A 73 6.46 2.87 9.23
C ARG A 73 6.30 4.30 8.75
N HIS A 74 6.72 4.57 7.54
CA HIS A 74 6.44 5.83 6.87
C HIS A 74 5.05 5.76 6.24
N ILE A 75 4.17 6.63 6.69
CA ILE A 75 2.79 6.71 6.21
C ILE A 75 2.68 7.93 5.30
N LYS A 76 2.11 7.73 4.12
CA LYS A 76 1.76 8.78 3.18
C LYS A 76 0.25 8.96 3.18
N ALA A 77 -0.22 10.05 3.78
CA ALA A 77 -1.64 10.34 3.86
C ALA A 77 -2.04 11.28 2.73
N ALA A 78 -2.90 10.83 1.84
CA ALA A 78 -3.46 11.65 0.78
C ALA A 78 -4.30 12.81 1.37
N PRO A 79 -4.41 13.98 0.69
CA PRO A 79 -5.38 15.02 1.01
C PRO A 79 -6.81 14.46 1.11
N PHE A 80 -7.69 15.15 1.83
CA PHE A 80 -9.04 14.61 2.06
C PHE A 80 -9.85 14.49 0.76
N ARG A 81 -9.71 15.45 -0.14
CA ARG A 81 -10.29 15.43 -1.48
C ARG A 81 -9.93 14.14 -2.24
N ASP A 82 -8.64 13.80 -2.24
CA ASP A 82 -8.16 12.61 -2.95
C ASP A 82 -8.61 11.31 -2.27
N ARG A 83 -8.77 11.33 -0.93
CA ARG A 83 -9.38 10.17 -0.23
C ARG A 83 -10.82 9.93 -0.68
N VAL A 84 -11.58 10.99 -1.01
CA VAL A 84 -12.92 10.83 -1.60
C VAL A 84 -12.81 10.11 -2.96
N VAL A 85 -11.89 10.52 -3.82
CA VAL A 85 -11.64 9.83 -5.11
C VAL A 85 -11.24 8.37 -4.90
N HIS A 86 -10.33 8.11 -3.94
CA HIS A 86 -9.92 6.73 -3.63
C HIS A 86 -11.11 5.86 -3.16
N HIS A 87 -12.01 6.42 -2.36
CA HIS A 87 -13.22 5.71 -1.93
C HIS A 87 -14.18 5.51 -3.09
N ALA A 88 -14.39 6.52 -3.96
CA ALA A 88 -15.26 6.41 -5.12
C ALA A 88 -14.79 5.33 -6.11
N LEU A 89 -13.50 5.30 -6.40
CA LEU A 89 -12.89 4.25 -7.23
C LEU A 89 -13.06 2.88 -6.55
N TYR A 90 -12.70 2.78 -5.26
CA TYR A 90 -12.74 1.53 -4.49
C TYR A 90 -14.13 0.89 -4.50
N HIS A 91 -15.20 1.66 -4.28
CA HIS A 91 -16.58 1.15 -4.24
C HIS A 91 -16.97 0.39 -5.50
N ILE A 92 -16.53 0.87 -6.65
CA ILE A 92 -16.90 0.30 -7.95
C ILE A 92 -16.01 -0.88 -8.33
N ILE A 93 -14.69 -0.80 -8.07
CA ILE A 93 -13.77 -1.83 -8.54
C ILE A 93 -13.55 -2.98 -7.54
N GLU A 94 -13.65 -2.72 -6.22
CA GLU A 94 -13.42 -3.76 -5.21
C GLU A 94 -14.34 -4.98 -5.40
N PRO A 95 -15.67 -4.85 -5.60
CA PRO A 95 -16.55 -6.00 -5.78
C PRO A 95 -16.17 -6.88 -6.98
N ILE A 96 -15.60 -6.27 -8.04
CA ILE A 96 -15.15 -6.97 -9.25
C ILE A 96 -13.97 -7.90 -8.92
N PHE A 97 -12.99 -7.39 -8.19
CA PHE A 97 -11.80 -8.17 -7.83
C PHE A 97 -12.05 -9.13 -6.68
N ASN A 98 -12.84 -8.73 -5.69
CA ASN A 98 -13.14 -9.53 -4.51
C ASN A 98 -13.76 -10.90 -4.84
N LYS A 99 -14.56 -10.96 -5.91
CA LYS A 99 -15.13 -12.22 -6.44
C LYS A 99 -14.06 -13.23 -6.89
N SER A 100 -12.87 -12.77 -7.28
CA SER A 100 -11.77 -13.63 -7.74
C SER A 100 -10.75 -13.97 -6.65
N PHE A 101 -10.83 -13.31 -5.50
CA PHE A 101 -9.90 -13.61 -4.41
C PHE A 101 -10.27 -14.92 -3.75
N ILE A 102 -9.24 -15.71 -3.42
CA ILE A 102 -9.45 -16.94 -2.68
C ILE A 102 -10.15 -16.69 -1.33
N TYR A 103 -10.84 -17.71 -0.82
CA TYR A 103 -11.51 -17.60 0.48
C TYR A 103 -10.52 -17.26 1.61
N ASP A 104 -9.32 -17.84 1.58
CA ASP A 104 -8.32 -17.79 2.65
C ASP A 104 -7.33 -16.62 2.57
N SER A 105 -7.70 -15.53 1.84
CA SER A 105 -7.08 -14.20 1.90
C SER A 105 -7.88 -13.29 2.82
N TYR A 106 -7.25 -12.69 3.85
CA TYR A 106 -7.97 -12.06 4.98
C TYR A 106 -7.72 -10.59 5.21
N ALA A 107 -6.65 -10.01 4.68
CA ALA A 107 -6.32 -8.61 4.93
C ALA A 107 -7.12 -7.66 4.05
N CYS A 108 -7.58 -6.54 4.63
CA CYS A 108 -8.21 -5.43 3.90
C CYS A 108 -9.39 -5.86 3.00
N ARG A 109 -10.18 -6.81 3.44
CA ARG A 109 -11.39 -7.28 2.76
C ARG A 109 -12.58 -7.20 3.72
N GLU A 110 -13.73 -6.82 3.18
CA GLU A 110 -14.97 -6.79 3.95
C GLU A 110 -15.31 -8.19 4.50
N ASN A 111 -15.83 -8.23 5.71
CA ASN A 111 -16.16 -9.49 6.39
C ASN A 111 -15.01 -10.48 6.57
N LYS A 112 -13.74 -10.03 6.52
CA LYS A 112 -12.52 -10.82 6.79
C LYS A 112 -11.79 -10.28 8.03
N GLY A 113 -10.52 -9.99 7.96
CA GLY A 113 -9.74 -9.38 9.02
C GLY A 113 -9.05 -10.36 9.96
N THR A 114 -8.36 -9.79 10.96
CA THR A 114 -7.44 -10.51 11.84
C THR A 114 -8.11 -11.67 12.59
N HIS A 115 -9.25 -11.42 13.22
CA HIS A 115 -9.93 -12.44 14.04
C HIS A 115 -10.40 -13.64 13.22
N ARG A 116 -10.92 -13.40 12.00
CA ARG A 116 -11.34 -14.49 11.11
C ARG A 116 -10.15 -15.28 10.58
N ALA A 117 -9.03 -14.61 10.24
CA ALA A 117 -7.79 -15.28 9.86
C ALA A 117 -7.28 -16.22 10.97
N ILE A 118 -7.28 -15.74 12.21
CA ILE A 118 -6.86 -16.50 13.39
C ILE A 118 -7.77 -17.70 13.63
N LYS A 119 -9.11 -17.52 13.58
CA LYS A 119 -10.06 -18.63 13.70
C LYS A 119 -9.86 -19.67 12.59
N ARG A 120 -9.55 -19.22 11.37
CA ARG A 120 -9.27 -20.11 10.24
C ARG A 120 -7.99 -20.92 10.44
N LEU A 121 -6.91 -20.26 10.87
CA LEU A 121 -5.66 -20.95 11.21
C LEU A 121 -5.89 -22.01 12.28
N GLN A 122 -6.63 -21.69 13.34
CA GLN A 122 -6.97 -22.65 14.41
C GLN A 122 -7.74 -23.87 13.85
N LYS A 123 -8.70 -23.61 12.92
CA LYS A 123 -9.42 -24.70 12.24
C LYS A 123 -8.49 -25.57 11.38
N PHE A 124 -7.51 -24.96 10.71
CA PHE A 124 -6.51 -25.71 9.96
C PHE A 124 -5.66 -26.58 10.88
N LEU A 125 -5.14 -26.04 11.99
CA LEU A 125 -4.33 -26.76 12.96
C LEU A 125 -5.04 -27.98 13.51
N ARG A 126 -6.31 -27.86 13.93
CA ARG A 126 -7.11 -28.99 14.43
C ARG A 126 -7.34 -30.07 13.37
N ARG A 127 -7.62 -29.65 12.12
CA ARG A 127 -7.88 -30.59 11.02
C ARG A 127 -6.64 -31.34 10.55
N THR A 128 -5.47 -30.73 10.67
CA THR A 128 -4.22 -31.34 10.21
C THR A 128 -3.57 -32.21 11.26
N ASN A 129 -3.93 -32.03 12.55
CA ASN A 129 -3.29 -32.75 13.68
C ASN A 129 -3.79 -34.16 13.93
N ILE A 130 -4.78 -34.64 13.17
CA ILE A 130 -5.31 -35.96 13.33
C ILE A 130 -4.22 -36.97 12.87
N ASN A 131 -3.36 -37.40 13.81
CA ASN A 131 -2.35 -38.45 13.71
C ASN A 131 -1.01 -38.19 13.02
N LYS A 132 -0.55 -36.92 12.83
CA LYS A 132 0.74 -36.70 12.12
C LYS A 132 1.52 -35.47 12.62
N CYS A 133 2.85 -35.60 12.58
CA CYS A 133 3.75 -34.46 12.73
C CYS A 133 3.54 -33.47 11.59
N ILE A 134 3.19 -32.23 11.92
CA ILE A 134 2.85 -31.20 10.93
C ILE A 134 3.91 -30.11 10.97
N TYR A 135 4.27 -29.65 9.79
CA TYR A 135 5.17 -28.52 9.58
C TYR A 135 4.40 -27.32 9.04
N CYS A 136 4.92 -26.13 9.34
CA CYS A 136 4.44 -24.87 8.84
C CYS A 136 5.54 -24.18 8.03
N LEU A 137 5.23 -23.82 6.79
CA LEU A 137 5.98 -22.78 6.08
C LEU A 137 5.32 -21.45 6.43
N GLN A 138 6.03 -20.58 7.14
CA GLN A 138 5.65 -19.19 7.34
C GLN A 138 6.56 -18.32 6.52
N ALA A 139 6.00 -17.42 5.72
CA ALA A 139 6.74 -16.57 4.80
C ALA A 139 6.18 -15.15 4.74
N ASP A 140 7.08 -14.19 4.56
CA ASP A 140 6.85 -12.75 4.43
C ASP A 140 7.54 -12.26 3.15
N ILE A 141 6.97 -11.28 2.45
CA ILE A 141 7.55 -10.70 1.24
C ILE A 141 8.39 -9.47 1.61
N SER A 142 9.58 -9.36 1.03
CA SER A 142 10.49 -8.25 1.33
C SER A 142 9.94 -6.93 0.80
N LYS A 143 9.83 -5.90 1.66
CA LYS A 143 9.42 -4.52 1.29
C LYS A 143 8.22 -4.48 0.34
N TYR A 144 7.21 -5.30 0.59
CA TYR A 144 6.13 -5.59 -0.35
C TYR A 144 5.54 -4.35 -1.01
N PHE A 145 5.05 -3.36 -0.24
CA PHE A 145 4.44 -2.14 -0.77
C PHE A 145 5.41 -1.28 -1.60
N ASP A 146 6.70 -1.30 -1.28
CA ASP A 146 7.74 -0.57 -2.02
C ASP A 146 8.17 -1.28 -3.29
N SER A 147 7.89 -2.60 -3.39
CA SER A 147 8.35 -3.46 -4.48
C SER A 147 7.29 -3.75 -5.54
N ILE A 148 6.05 -3.30 -5.34
CA ILE A 148 4.98 -3.50 -6.33
C ILE A 148 5.34 -2.78 -7.63
N ASP A 149 5.48 -3.54 -8.71
CA ASP A 149 5.75 -3.03 -10.05
C ASP A 149 4.47 -2.46 -10.67
N HIS A 150 4.54 -1.19 -11.13
CA HIS A 150 3.36 -0.49 -11.66
C HIS A 150 2.86 -1.09 -12.96
N GLN A 151 3.76 -1.55 -13.83
CA GLN A 151 3.39 -2.14 -15.12
C GLN A 151 2.67 -3.47 -14.91
N ILE A 152 3.23 -4.34 -14.07
CA ILE A 152 2.59 -5.61 -13.72
C ILE A 152 1.23 -5.37 -13.06
N LEU A 153 1.14 -4.43 -12.11
CA LEU A 153 -0.12 -4.09 -11.46
C LEU A 153 -1.18 -3.65 -12.46
N LEU A 154 -0.83 -2.76 -13.39
CA LEU A 154 -1.74 -2.29 -14.42
C LEU A 154 -2.20 -3.42 -15.34
N LEU A 155 -1.29 -4.28 -15.79
CA LEU A 155 -1.63 -5.47 -16.59
C LEU A 155 -2.61 -6.38 -15.86
N LEU A 156 -2.43 -6.59 -14.54
CA LEU A 156 -3.35 -7.41 -13.74
C LEU A 156 -4.74 -6.77 -13.61
N ILE A 157 -4.80 -5.45 -13.50
CA ILE A 157 -6.06 -4.71 -13.45
C ILE A 157 -6.74 -4.75 -14.82
N GLU A 158 -6.00 -4.54 -15.89
CA GLU A 158 -6.50 -4.54 -17.28
C GLU A 158 -7.03 -5.91 -17.75
N LYS A 159 -6.60 -7.01 -17.11
CA LYS A 159 -7.23 -8.32 -17.34
C LYS A 159 -8.74 -8.29 -17.12
N LYS A 160 -9.25 -7.46 -16.20
CA LYS A 160 -10.67 -7.38 -15.84
C LYS A 160 -11.33 -6.07 -16.21
N ILE A 161 -10.65 -4.95 -16.04
CA ILE A 161 -11.18 -3.61 -16.32
C ILE A 161 -10.67 -3.15 -17.69
N LYS A 162 -11.59 -2.96 -18.65
CA LYS A 162 -11.28 -2.51 -20.02
C LYS A 162 -11.68 -1.05 -20.25
N ASP A 163 -12.14 -0.35 -19.21
CA ASP A 163 -12.49 1.07 -19.27
C ASP A 163 -11.22 1.93 -19.16
N GLN A 164 -10.83 2.56 -20.26
CA GLN A 164 -9.59 3.34 -20.36
C GLN A 164 -9.57 4.55 -19.42
N LYS A 165 -10.75 5.17 -19.16
CA LYS A 165 -10.84 6.29 -18.21
C LYS A 165 -10.61 5.84 -16.77
N VAL A 166 -11.04 4.64 -16.41
CA VAL A 166 -10.71 4.03 -15.10
C VAL A 166 -9.23 3.71 -15.00
N ILE A 167 -8.62 3.17 -16.06
CA ILE A 167 -7.18 2.91 -16.10
C ILE A 167 -6.37 4.20 -15.99
N TRP A 168 -6.80 5.27 -16.67
CA TRP A 168 -6.22 6.61 -16.51
C TRP A 168 -6.24 7.06 -15.03
N LEU A 169 -7.40 6.99 -14.36
CA LEU A 169 -7.52 7.40 -12.96
C LEU A 169 -6.62 6.56 -12.02
N ILE A 170 -6.53 5.27 -12.28
CA ILE A 170 -5.62 4.38 -11.53
C ILE A 170 -4.15 4.78 -11.76
N LYS A 171 -3.76 5.09 -12.99
CA LYS A 171 -2.41 5.58 -13.32
C LYS A 171 -2.09 6.89 -12.59
N GLU A 172 -3.02 7.84 -12.52
CA GLU A 172 -2.86 9.08 -11.76
C GLU A 172 -2.61 8.81 -10.28
N ILE A 173 -3.40 7.93 -9.67
CA ILE A 173 -3.26 7.55 -8.25
C ILE A 173 -1.91 6.84 -7.98
N ILE A 174 -1.49 5.92 -8.84
CA ILE A 174 -0.23 5.19 -8.67
C ILE A 174 0.97 6.10 -8.88
N ASN A 175 0.95 6.91 -9.94
CA ASN A 175 2.04 7.81 -10.30
C ASN A 175 2.25 8.94 -9.26
N SER A 176 1.20 9.37 -8.56
CA SER A 176 1.30 10.42 -7.53
C SER A 176 2.34 10.11 -6.45
N CYS A 177 2.60 8.83 -6.17
CA CYS A 177 3.64 8.40 -5.23
C CYS A 177 5.07 8.51 -5.80
N CYS A 178 5.24 8.33 -7.11
CA CYS A 178 6.55 8.32 -7.76
C CYS A 178 7.12 9.71 -7.96
N ILE A 179 6.28 10.67 -8.30
CA ILE A 179 6.68 12.08 -8.46
C ILE A 179 7.36 12.57 -7.18
N HIS A 180 6.82 12.21 -6.02
CA HIS A 180 7.41 12.60 -4.73
C HIS A 180 8.77 11.94 -4.42
N LYS A 181 9.01 10.69 -4.89
CA LYS A 181 10.33 10.06 -4.76
C LYS A 181 11.40 10.72 -5.63
N ILE A 182 11.03 11.12 -6.84
CA ILE A 182 11.96 11.82 -7.76
C ILE A 182 12.35 13.16 -7.16
N TYR A 183 11.41 13.96 -6.66
CA TYR A 183 11.69 15.23 -5.99
C TYR A 183 12.54 15.03 -4.73
N LYS A 184 12.22 14.05 -3.89
CA LYS A 184 12.98 13.80 -2.66
C LYS A 184 14.43 13.41 -2.96
N ASN A 185 14.67 12.52 -3.92
CA ASN A 185 16.03 12.09 -4.29
C ASN A 185 16.84 13.20 -4.98
N LEU A 186 16.17 14.14 -5.66
CA LEU A 186 16.83 15.31 -6.25
C LEU A 186 17.15 16.40 -5.21
N PHE A 187 16.37 16.51 -4.13
CA PHE A 187 16.46 17.61 -3.18
C PHE A 187 17.03 17.24 -1.81
N ASP A 188 16.97 15.98 -1.35
CA ASP A 188 17.60 15.56 -0.08
C ASP A 188 19.14 15.69 -0.10
N PRO A 189 19.87 15.32 -1.17
CA PRO A 189 21.31 15.59 -1.25
C PRO A 189 21.67 17.08 -1.25
N ILE A 190 20.78 17.89 -1.80
CA ILE A 190 20.93 19.36 -1.81
C ILE A 190 20.73 19.92 -0.40
N ARG A 191 19.75 19.41 0.36
CA ARG A 191 19.43 19.88 1.72
C ARG A 191 20.56 19.59 2.72
N ASP A 192 21.20 18.42 2.63
CA ASP A 192 22.28 18.05 3.52
C ASP A 192 23.58 18.81 3.22
N SER A 193 23.78 19.27 1.96
CA SER A 193 24.89 20.17 1.58
C SER A 193 24.65 21.64 1.95
N TYR A 194 23.39 22.01 2.25
CA TYR A 194 22.99 23.39 2.54
C TYR A 194 23.28 23.87 3.95
N PHE A 195 23.40 22.95 4.91
CA PHE A 195 23.69 23.33 6.29
C PHE A 195 25.19 23.47 6.61
N SER A 196 26.06 23.21 5.64
CA SER A 196 27.50 23.28 5.87
C SER A 196 28.23 24.51 5.32
N ASN A 197 27.67 25.33 4.38
CA ASN A 197 28.35 26.53 3.87
C ASN A 197 27.38 27.59 3.30
N GLY A 198 27.16 28.67 4.04
CA GLY A 198 26.08 29.67 3.85
C GLY A 198 26.09 30.60 2.62
N THR A 199 27.04 30.54 1.67
CA THR A 199 27.17 31.52 0.58
C THR A 199 26.90 30.99 -0.85
N ARG A 200 26.91 29.70 -1.08
CA ARG A 200 26.65 29.12 -2.43
C ARG A 200 25.18 28.86 -2.75
N VAL A 201 24.33 29.05 -1.78
CA VAL A 201 22.94 28.58 -1.73
C VAL A 201 21.98 29.36 -2.58
N ILE A 202 22.16 30.70 -2.70
CA ILE A 202 21.16 31.60 -3.28
C ILE A 202 21.06 31.48 -4.82
N LYS A 203 22.20 31.24 -5.51
CA LYS A 203 22.18 31.05 -6.97
C LYS A 203 21.46 29.81 -7.43
N SER A 204 21.66 28.67 -6.73
CA SER A 204 21.01 27.40 -7.08
C SER A 204 19.50 27.37 -6.79
N LEU A 205 19.02 28.08 -5.77
CA LEU A 205 17.59 28.22 -5.47
C LEU A 205 16.84 29.02 -6.55
N ASN A 206 17.46 30.05 -7.10
CA ASN A 206 16.88 30.82 -8.20
C ASN A 206 16.85 30.02 -9.50
N GLU A 207 17.88 29.23 -9.79
CA GLU A 207 17.91 28.31 -10.95
C GLU A 207 16.87 27.20 -10.83
N VAL A 208 16.71 26.65 -9.63
CA VAL A 208 15.68 25.64 -9.34
C VAL A 208 14.28 26.23 -9.44
N LYS A 209 14.06 27.44 -8.95
CA LYS A 209 12.78 28.14 -9.07
C LYS A 209 12.45 28.43 -10.54
N THR A 210 13.42 28.90 -11.31
CA THR A 210 13.27 29.19 -12.76
C THR A 210 13.01 27.91 -13.57
N PHE A 211 13.60 26.76 -13.17
CA PHE A 211 13.32 25.46 -13.76
C PHE A 211 11.91 24.97 -13.39
N TYR A 212 11.49 25.21 -12.15
CA TYR A 212 10.14 24.88 -11.65
C TYR A 212 9.06 25.68 -12.40
N ASP A 213 9.28 26.96 -12.58
CA ASP A 213 8.38 27.86 -13.29
C ASP A 213 8.27 27.46 -14.77
N ARG A 214 9.38 27.13 -15.44
CA ARG A 214 9.39 26.61 -16.82
C ARG A 214 8.70 25.26 -16.98
N VAL A 215 8.80 24.36 -16.00
CA VAL A 215 8.14 23.04 -16.02
C VAL A 215 6.64 23.18 -15.73
N SER A 216 6.25 24.12 -14.86
CA SER A 216 4.84 24.44 -14.61
C SER A 216 4.20 25.15 -15.80
N GLU A 217 4.89 26.10 -16.44
CA GLU A 217 4.43 26.77 -17.67
C GLU A 217 4.30 25.82 -18.86
N LYS A 218 5.26 24.88 -19.04
CA LYS A 218 5.12 23.84 -20.07
C LYS A 218 3.96 22.86 -19.80
N ARG A 219 3.52 22.69 -18.54
CA ARG A 219 2.34 21.89 -18.20
C ARG A 219 1.03 22.63 -18.46
N MET A 220 1.02 23.96 -18.41
CA MET A 220 -0.17 24.76 -18.75
C MET A 220 -0.32 24.95 -20.27
N ASN A 221 0.76 24.84 -21.04
CA ASN A 221 0.79 25.13 -22.49
C ASN A 221 0.92 23.89 -23.39
N THR A 222 0.72 22.66 -22.92
CA THR A 222 0.57 21.50 -23.79
C THR A 222 -0.89 21.15 -23.97
N PRO A 223 -1.50 21.51 -25.11
CA PRO A 223 -2.76 20.92 -25.55
C PRO A 223 -2.51 19.42 -25.78
N SER A 224 -3.44 18.61 -25.37
CA SER A 224 -3.48 17.17 -25.62
C SER A 224 -3.25 16.89 -27.12
N ALA A 225 -2.05 16.40 -27.45
CA ALA A 225 -1.80 15.87 -28.78
C ALA A 225 -2.45 14.50 -28.93
N CYS A 226 -3.66 14.49 -29.40
CA CYS A 226 -4.27 13.35 -30.08
C CYS A 226 -5.02 13.84 -31.32
N CYS A 227 -4.67 13.23 -32.43
CA CYS A 227 -5.28 13.30 -33.78
C CYS A 227 -4.85 14.45 -34.68
N GLY A 228 -4.05 14.07 -35.65
CA GLY A 228 -3.63 14.92 -36.73
C GLY A 228 -4.72 15.22 -37.76
N VAL A 229 -4.70 16.41 -38.29
CA VAL A 229 -5.03 16.72 -39.69
C VAL A 229 -4.10 17.85 -40.09
N LYS A 230 -3.37 17.63 -41.19
CA LYS A 230 -2.52 18.62 -41.86
C LYS A 230 -3.40 19.65 -42.55
N VAL A 231 -3.16 20.93 -42.31
CA VAL A 231 -3.41 21.98 -43.30
C VAL A 231 -2.21 22.95 -43.28
N ARG A 232 -1.55 23.10 -44.41
CA ARG A 232 -0.61 24.19 -44.66
C ARG A 232 -1.40 25.42 -45.11
N PRO A 233 -0.93 26.64 -44.83
CA PRO A 233 -0.51 27.47 -45.94
C PRO A 233 0.81 28.22 -45.75
N ASN A 234 1.37 28.51 -46.88
CA ASN A 234 2.53 29.23 -47.32
C ASN A 234 2.85 30.59 -46.61
N GLY A 235 4.15 30.86 -46.56
CA GLY A 235 4.59 32.21 -46.90
C GLY A 235 5.67 32.83 -45.99
N SER A 236 6.87 32.98 -46.58
CA SER A 236 7.92 34.01 -46.45
C SER A 236 8.86 34.06 -45.23
N SER A 237 10.11 33.69 -45.49
CA SER A 237 11.37 34.48 -45.42
C SER A 237 11.68 35.23 -44.11
N ASP A 238 12.76 34.89 -43.39
CA ASP A 238 14.09 35.48 -43.49
C ASP A 238 15.07 34.92 -42.46
N GLN A 239 16.21 34.58 -43.00
CA GLN A 239 17.61 34.65 -42.54
C GLN A 239 18.06 34.34 -41.11
N SER A 240 18.90 33.37 -41.08
CA SER A 240 19.89 32.77 -40.18
C SER A 240 20.81 33.75 -39.39
N PRO A 241 21.68 33.29 -38.43
CA PRO A 241 22.82 32.46 -38.80
C PRO A 241 23.11 31.23 -37.87
N GLU A 242 23.88 30.37 -38.50
CA GLU A 242 24.45 29.10 -38.05
C GLU A 242 25.28 29.15 -36.77
N LEU A 243 25.21 28.08 -36.03
CA LEU A 243 26.36 27.53 -35.30
C LEU A 243 26.38 26.02 -35.45
N ALA A 244 27.26 25.56 -36.28
CA ALA A 244 27.58 24.17 -36.58
C ALA A 244 28.23 23.47 -35.39
N LEU A 245 27.75 22.29 -35.02
CA LEU A 245 28.55 21.27 -34.40
C LEU A 245 28.20 19.93 -35.06
N GLY A 246 29.22 19.36 -35.71
CA GLY A 246 29.15 18.22 -36.56
C GLY A 246 28.67 16.94 -35.84
N PHE A 247 27.91 16.17 -36.59
CA PHE A 247 27.69 14.76 -36.34
C PHE A 247 28.07 13.99 -37.59
N ASP A 248 29.18 13.26 -37.47
CA ASP A 248 29.61 12.31 -38.48
C ASP A 248 28.63 11.13 -38.55
N THR A 249 28.22 10.88 -39.76
CA THR A 249 27.47 9.73 -40.24
C THR A 249 28.32 8.46 -40.16
N ILE A 250 27.81 7.42 -39.51
CA ILE A 250 28.23 6.03 -39.75
C ILE A 250 27.01 5.20 -40.12
N HIS A 251 27.06 4.62 -41.30
CA HIS A 251 26.09 3.71 -41.90
C HIS A 251 26.04 2.33 -41.22
N SER A 252 24.81 1.84 -41.17
CA SER A 252 24.34 0.45 -41.27
C SER A 252 25.13 -0.69 -40.65
N GLU A 253 24.50 -1.34 -39.65
CA GLU A 253 24.35 -2.80 -39.63
C GLU A 253 23.07 -3.19 -38.90
N ARG A 254 22.12 -3.75 -39.68
CA ARG A 254 20.93 -4.45 -39.13
C ARG A 254 21.39 -5.85 -38.70
N GLY A 255 21.14 -6.19 -37.46
CA GLY A 255 21.04 -7.57 -37.04
C GLY A 255 21.49 -7.82 -35.61
N LYS A 256 20.56 -8.26 -34.80
CA LYS A 256 20.73 -8.96 -33.51
C LYS A 256 21.26 -8.11 -32.33
N ARG A 257 20.35 -7.74 -31.46
CA ARG A 257 20.44 -7.87 -29.98
C ARG A 257 19.38 -6.99 -29.30
N GLU A 258 18.25 -7.58 -29.07
CA GLU A 258 17.13 -6.96 -28.31
C GLU A 258 17.31 -7.10 -26.78
N ASN A 259 18.54 -7.23 -26.29
CA ASN A 259 18.81 -7.48 -24.86
C ASN A 259 19.84 -6.57 -24.18
N ASP A 260 20.33 -5.53 -24.82
CA ASP A 260 21.33 -4.64 -24.19
C ASP A 260 20.95 -3.15 -24.23
N ARG A 261 19.76 -2.81 -23.71
CA ARG A 261 19.52 -1.43 -23.23
C ARG A 261 19.88 -1.31 -21.75
N LYS A 262 21.10 -1.59 -21.39
CA LYS A 262 21.73 -0.99 -20.21
C LYS A 262 22.09 0.44 -20.58
N SER A 263 21.19 1.39 -20.30
CA SER A 263 21.49 2.81 -20.44
C SER A 263 22.63 3.17 -19.49
N LEU A 264 23.55 4.02 -19.96
CA LEU A 264 24.75 4.52 -19.28
C LEU A 264 24.49 5.29 -17.95
N THR A 265 23.28 5.28 -17.41
CA THR A 265 22.91 6.04 -16.20
C THR A 265 22.57 5.18 -14.99
N GLY A 266 22.77 3.88 -14.98
CA GLY A 266 22.59 3.02 -13.77
C GLY A 266 21.25 3.12 -13.03
N PHE A 267 20.29 3.93 -13.48
CA PHE A 267 18.98 4.12 -12.88
C PHE A 267 17.95 3.20 -13.53
N ASP A 268 17.48 2.21 -12.77
CA ASP A 268 16.34 1.38 -13.16
C ASP A 268 15.06 2.25 -13.15
N PHE A 269 14.62 2.69 -14.33
CA PHE A 269 13.42 3.51 -14.54
C PHE A 269 12.10 2.77 -14.26
N ARG A 270 12.14 1.55 -13.72
CA ARG A 270 10.93 0.85 -13.31
C ARG A 270 10.24 1.61 -12.19
N LYS A 271 9.05 2.09 -12.48
CA LYS A 271 8.21 2.73 -11.45
C LYS A 271 7.69 1.67 -10.52
N THR A 272 8.19 1.65 -9.28
CA THR A 272 7.78 0.69 -8.25
C THR A 272 7.28 1.40 -6.99
N GLY A 273 6.44 0.67 -6.26
CA GLY A 273 5.96 1.06 -4.94
C GLY A 273 4.65 1.84 -4.94
N ILE A 274 3.80 1.50 -3.98
CA ILE A 274 2.53 2.17 -3.71
C ILE A 274 2.51 2.69 -2.27
N PRO A 275 1.82 3.82 -1.98
CA PRO A 275 1.89 4.47 -0.67
C PRO A 275 1.15 3.67 0.40
N ILE A 276 1.79 3.50 1.55
CA ILE A 276 1.12 2.95 2.74
C ILE A 276 0.24 4.04 3.35
N GLY A 277 -1.07 3.80 3.40
CA GLY A 277 -2.05 4.72 3.98
C GLY A 277 -3.29 4.94 3.11
N ASN A 278 -3.23 4.63 1.83
CA ASN A 278 -4.35 4.76 0.91
C ASN A 278 -5.22 3.49 0.87
N LEU A 279 -6.53 3.69 0.75
CA LEU A 279 -7.49 2.58 0.59
C LEU A 279 -7.25 1.81 -0.72
N THR A 280 -6.98 2.52 -1.81
CA THR A 280 -6.67 1.91 -3.12
C THR A 280 -5.41 1.07 -3.08
N SER A 281 -4.37 1.50 -2.34
CA SER A 281 -3.15 0.71 -2.19
C SER A 281 -3.39 -0.65 -1.54
N GLN A 282 -4.35 -0.72 -0.60
CA GLN A 282 -4.72 -2.00 0.03
C GLN A 282 -5.39 -2.96 -0.96
N LEU A 283 -6.24 -2.43 -1.83
CA LEU A 283 -6.89 -3.22 -2.89
C LEU A 283 -5.86 -3.66 -3.93
N PHE A 284 -5.01 -2.74 -4.40
CA PHE A 284 -3.97 -3.03 -5.39
C PHE A 284 -2.98 -4.09 -4.89
N ALA A 285 -2.60 -4.02 -3.62
CA ALA A 285 -1.80 -5.05 -2.98
C ALA A 285 -2.49 -6.43 -2.99
N ASN A 286 -3.79 -6.48 -2.72
CA ASN A 286 -4.53 -7.75 -2.80
C ASN A 286 -4.68 -8.26 -4.24
N ILE A 287 -4.89 -7.38 -5.23
CA ILE A 287 -4.94 -7.74 -6.65
C ILE A 287 -3.60 -8.34 -7.10
N TYR A 288 -2.50 -7.71 -6.71
CA TYR A 288 -1.16 -8.15 -7.08
C TYR A 288 -0.82 -9.55 -6.54
N LEU A 289 -1.09 -9.80 -5.25
CA LEU A 289 -0.83 -11.12 -4.64
C LEU A 289 -1.93 -12.15 -4.90
N ASN A 290 -3.03 -11.77 -5.55
CA ASN A 290 -4.00 -12.78 -5.99
C ASN A 290 -3.38 -13.78 -6.98
N GLU A 291 -2.42 -13.36 -7.80
CA GLU A 291 -1.69 -14.28 -8.69
C GLU A 291 -0.95 -15.36 -7.89
N LEU A 292 -0.29 -14.97 -6.79
CA LEU A 292 0.32 -15.94 -5.86
C LEU A 292 -0.73 -16.87 -5.24
N ASP A 293 -1.88 -16.31 -4.83
CA ASP A 293 -2.97 -17.10 -4.25
C ASP A 293 -3.49 -18.17 -5.23
N GLN A 294 -3.67 -17.78 -6.51
CA GLN A 294 -4.10 -18.69 -7.57
C GLN A 294 -3.05 -19.78 -7.84
N PHE A 295 -1.77 -19.40 -7.93
CA PHE A 295 -0.65 -20.32 -8.10
C PHE A 295 -0.62 -21.37 -6.97
N VAL A 296 -0.69 -20.93 -5.71
CA VAL A 296 -0.64 -21.85 -4.56
C VAL A 296 -1.87 -22.78 -4.50
N LYS A 297 -3.07 -22.24 -4.83
CA LYS A 297 -4.31 -23.02 -4.74
C LYS A 297 -4.54 -23.95 -5.93
N HIS A 298 -4.21 -23.52 -7.15
CA HIS A 298 -4.58 -24.26 -8.36
C HIS A 298 -3.41 -25.03 -8.96
N GLU A 299 -2.19 -24.49 -8.93
CA GLU A 299 -1.01 -25.16 -9.48
C GLU A 299 -0.31 -26.03 -8.42
N LEU A 300 -0.02 -25.48 -7.23
CA LEU A 300 0.58 -26.27 -6.14
C LEU A 300 -0.46 -27.12 -5.40
N LYS A 301 -1.76 -26.84 -5.55
CA LYS A 301 -2.90 -27.54 -4.95
C LYS A 301 -2.85 -27.62 -3.41
N GLU A 302 -2.30 -26.57 -2.76
CA GLU A 302 -2.13 -26.54 -1.32
C GLU A 302 -3.43 -26.21 -0.59
N LYS A 303 -3.99 -27.20 0.11
CA LYS A 303 -5.27 -27.09 0.83
C LYS A 303 -5.21 -26.13 2.00
N TYR A 304 -4.18 -26.19 2.82
CA TYR A 304 -4.04 -25.45 4.08
C TYR A 304 -3.12 -24.24 3.89
N TYR A 305 -3.48 -23.37 2.95
CA TYR A 305 -2.86 -22.09 2.66
C TYR A 305 -3.72 -20.94 3.18
N LEU A 306 -3.11 -19.97 3.85
CA LEU A 306 -3.74 -18.77 4.39
C LEU A 306 -2.83 -17.57 4.21
N ARG A 307 -3.38 -16.45 3.73
CA ARG A 307 -2.64 -15.20 3.54
C ARG A 307 -3.28 -14.03 4.29
N TYR A 308 -2.43 -13.22 4.90
CA TYR A 308 -2.80 -11.92 5.49
C TYR A 308 -1.85 -10.84 4.98
N MET A 309 -2.21 -10.13 3.93
CA MET A 309 -1.40 -9.21 3.15
C MET A 309 -0.16 -9.92 2.57
N ASP A 310 1.05 -9.54 2.99
CA ASP A 310 2.34 -10.10 2.60
C ASP A 310 2.79 -11.31 3.45
N ASP A 311 2.14 -11.56 4.58
CA ASP A 311 2.41 -12.68 5.48
C ASP A 311 1.50 -13.86 5.13
N PHE A 312 2.07 -15.03 4.83
CA PHE A 312 1.30 -16.22 4.48
C PHE A 312 1.84 -17.49 5.13
N LEU A 313 0.95 -18.46 5.26
CA LEU A 313 1.20 -19.75 5.92
C LEU A 313 0.74 -20.91 5.05
N ILE A 314 1.55 -21.98 5.02
CA ILE A 314 1.16 -23.29 4.44
C ILE A 314 1.45 -24.38 5.49
N LEU A 315 0.45 -25.22 5.75
CA LEU A 315 0.61 -26.39 6.62
C LEU A 315 0.67 -27.66 5.79
N TYR A 316 1.68 -28.49 6.06
CA TYR A 316 1.86 -29.76 5.34
C TYR A 316 2.59 -30.80 6.22
N PRO A 317 2.30 -32.11 6.08
CA PRO A 317 2.95 -33.16 6.89
C PRO A 317 4.45 -33.32 6.63
N SER A 318 4.93 -33.06 5.42
CA SER A 318 6.33 -33.25 5.03
C SER A 318 7.11 -31.94 5.03
N LYS A 319 8.21 -31.89 5.76
CA LYS A 319 9.17 -30.77 5.78
C LYS A 319 9.83 -30.59 4.42
N GLN A 320 10.24 -31.68 3.76
CA GLN A 320 10.88 -31.63 2.45
C GLN A 320 9.95 -31.02 1.39
N LYS A 321 8.68 -31.44 1.38
CA LYS A 321 7.68 -30.89 0.47
C LYS A 321 7.50 -29.37 0.67
N LEU A 322 7.49 -28.89 1.90
CA LEU A 322 7.43 -27.45 2.19
C LEU A 322 8.67 -26.68 1.69
N HIS A 323 9.85 -27.29 1.72
CA HIS A 323 11.05 -26.68 1.12
C HIS A 323 10.93 -26.58 -0.40
N GLN A 324 10.41 -27.61 -1.08
CA GLN A 324 10.13 -27.57 -2.52
C GLN A 324 9.09 -26.50 -2.87
N ILE A 325 8.00 -26.42 -2.09
CA ILE A 325 6.97 -25.38 -2.26
C ILE A 325 7.57 -23.99 -2.07
N LYS A 326 8.40 -23.78 -1.05
CA LYS A 326 9.12 -22.52 -0.83
C LYS A 326 9.95 -22.10 -2.04
N GLN A 327 10.70 -23.02 -2.65
CA GLN A 327 11.50 -22.76 -3.85
C GLN A 327 10.60 -22.36 -5.03
N LYS A 328 9.54 -23.13 -5.31
CA LYS A 328 8.58 -22.84 -6.38
C LYS A 328 7.92 -21.48 -6.21
N ILE A 329 7.50 -21.14 -4.99
CA ILE A 329 6.94 -19.81 -4.67
C ILE A 329 7.99 -18.72 -4.88
N GLY A 330 9.25 -18.94 -4.50
CA GLY A 330 10.34 -17.97 -4.70
C GLY A 330 10.57 -17.65 -6.17
N ILE A 331 10.62 -18.66 -7.02
CA ILE A 331 10.75 -18.55 -8.48
C ILE A 331 9.54 -17.81 -9.05
N PHE A 332 8.32 -18.24 -8.73
CA PHE A 332 7.10 -17.61 -9.19
C PHE A 332 7.02 -16.10 -8.83
N LEU A 333 7.34 -15.76 -7.60
CA LEU A 333 7.34 -14.35 -7.14
C LEU A 333 8.34 -13.51 -7.93
N GLN A 334 9.53 -14.06 -8.20
CA GLN A 334 10.57 -13.34 -8.93
C GLN A 334 10.24 -13.17 -10.40
N GLU A 335 9.81 -14.23 -11.08
CA GLU A 335 9.56 -14.22 -12.52
C GLU A 335 8.26 -13.53 -12.93
N LYS A 336 7.19 -13.77 -12.17
CA LYS A 336 5.85 -13.25 -12.52
C LYS A 336 5.49 -11.93 -11.87
N LEU A 337 6.05 -11.64 -10.69
CA LEU A 337 5.64 -10.50 -9.87
C LEU A 337 6.80 -9.56 -9.50
N ASN A 338 8.03 -9.81 -9.95
CA ASN A 338 9.22 -9.03 -9.55
C ASN A 338 9.34 -8.84 -8.01
N LEU A 339 8.90 -9.84 -7.24
CA LEU A 339 8.93 -9.83 -5.78
C LEU A 339 9.95 -10.82 -5.24
N LYS A 340 10.45 -10.56 -4.03
CA LYS A 340 11.39 -11.45 -3.34
C LYS A 340 10.86 -11.83 -1.95
N LEU A 341 10.99 -13.11 -1.59
CA LEU A 341 10.77 -13.57 -0.24
C LEU A 341 11.73 -12.88 0.74
N HIS A 342 11.26 -12.59 1.95
CA HIS A 342 12.09 -11.91 2.96
C HIS A 342 13.19 -12.87 3.47
N PRO A 343 14.50 -12.54 3.38
CA PRO A 343 15.60 -13.47 3.63
C PRO A 343 15.58 -14.07 5.05
N LYS A 344 15.13 -13.31 6.05
CA LYS A 344 15.16 -13.70 7.48
C LYS A 344 13.80 -14.14 8.05
N LYS A 345 12.71 -14.06 7.26
CA LYS A 345 11.34 -14.34 7.77
C LYS A 345 10.62 -15.43 6.97
N VAL A 346 11.37 -16.32 6.37
CA VAL A 346 10.82 -17.47 5.66
C VAL A 346 11.36 -18.73 6.33
N ASN A 347 10.49 -19.38 7.11
CA ASN A 347 10.88 -20.49 7.96
C ASN A 347 9.97 -21.70 7.75
N VAL A 348 10.56 -22.88 7.76
CA VAL A 348 9.85 -24.16 7.83
C VAL A 348 10.14 -24.80 9.17
N PHE A 349 9.13 -24.99 10.00
CA PHE A 349 9.25 -25.51 11.36
C PHE A 349 8.07 -26.41 11.76
N GLN A 350 8.26 -27.22 12.80
CA GLN A 350 7.18 -28.04 13.35
C GLN A 350 6.14 -27.20 14.07
N VAL A 351 4.88 -27.49 13.85
CA VAL A 351 3.74 -26.78 14.47
C VAL A 351 3.74 -26.90 16.00
N LYS A 352 4.27 -27.98 16.57
CA LYS A 352 4.41 -28.14 18.03
C LYS A 352 5.17 -26.98 18.68
N ASN A 353 6.08 -26.30 17.96
CA ASN A 353 6.84 -25.16 18.45
C ASN A 353 6.04 -23.84 18.42
N ASN A 354 4.74 -23.91 18.17
CA ASN A 354 3.79 -22.80 17.95
C ASN A 354 4.03 -21.97 16.68
N ILE A 355 2.97 -21.37 16.18
CA ILE A 355 3.01 -20.43 15.03
C ILE A 355 2.78 -19.02 15.55
N CYS A 356 3.76 -18.13 15.36
CA CYS A 356 3.63 -16.71 15.68
C CYS A 356 2.95 -15.94 14.52
N PHE A 357 1.63 -15.73 14.60
CA PHE A 357 0.87 -15.09 13.53
C PHE A 357 -0.11 -14.05 14.09
N LEU A 358 -0.18 -12.87 13.47
CA LEU A 358 -1.11 -11.77 13.81
C LEU A 358 -1.15 -11.38 15.29
N GLY A 359 -0.01 -11.42 15.94
CA GLY A 359 0.14 -11.00 17.34
C GLY A 359 -0.09 -12.09 18.39
N TYR A 360 -0.41 -13.29 17.96
CA TYR A 360 -0.61 -14.45 18.84
C TYR A 360 0.38 -15.56 18.54
N ARG A 361 0.62 -16.43 19.53
CA ARG A 361 1.28 -17.72 19.42
C ARG A 361 0.21 -18.79 19.37
N HIS A 362 0.09 -19.46 18.23
CA HIS A 362 -0.92 -20.47 17.98
C HIS A 362 -0.37 -21.85 18.27
N PHE A 363 -1.08 -22.56 19.10
CA PHE A 363 -0.94 -23.99 19.36
C PHE A 363 -2.14 -24.73 18.72
N ILE A 364 -2.17 -26.01 18.76
CA ILE A 364 -3.21 -26.82 18.12
C ILE A 364 -4.60 -26.47 18.68
N ASP A 365 -4.74 -26.42 20.00
CA ASP A 365 -6.03 -26.23 20.66
C ASP A 365 -6.25 -24.84 21.24
N TYR A 366 -5.19 -24.11 21.54
CA TYR A 366 -5.26 -22.82 22.18
C TYR A 366 -4.32 -21.80 21.52
N ARG A 367 -4.42 -20.57 21.91
CA ARG A 367 -3.54 -19.48 21.48
C ARG A 367 -3.22 -18.55 22.63
N LEU A 368 -2.00 -18.05 22.68
CA LEU A 368 -1.51 -17.13 23.68
C LEU A 368 -1.08 -15.80 23.01
N LEU A 369 -1.07 -14.73 23.77
CA LEU A 369 -0.49 -13.47 23.31
C LEU A 369 1.01 -13.61 23.02
N LYS A 370 1.48 -12.91 22.00
CA LYS A 370 2.92 -12.80 21.72
C LYS A 370 3.62 -12.05 22.87
N LYS A 371 4.73 -12.59 23.40
CA LYS A 371 5.46 -12.01 24.53
C LYS A 371 5.81 -10.52 24.33
N ASP A 372 6.23 -10.13 23.14
CA ASP A 372 6.56 -8.73 22.81
C ASP A 372 5.34 -7.80 22.90
N THR A 373 4.14 -8.30 22.57
CA THR A 373 2.90 -7.52 22.68
C THR A 373 2.55 -7.24 24.13
N VAL A 374 2.75 -8.23 25.01
CA VAL A 374 2.56 -8.06 26.46
C VAL A 374 3.59 -7.08 27.04
N LYS A 375 4.87 -7.24 26.70
CA LYS A 375 5.94 -6.33 27.17
C LYS A 375 5.66 -4.88 26.74
N ARG A 376 5.23 -4.66 25.50
CA ARG A 376 4.87 -3.32 25.00
C ARG A 376 3.66 -2.72 25.73
N PHE A 377 2.67 -3.54 26.02
CA PHE A 377 1.51 -3.10 26.81
C PHE A 377 1.95 -2.62 28.20
N ILE A 378 2.72 -3.42 28.92
CA ILE A 378 3.23 -3.05 30.26
C ILE A 378 4.00 -1.73 30.20
N LYS A 379 4.94 -1.59 29.24
CA LYS A 379 5.72 -0.35 29.07
C LYS A 379 4.81 0.85 28.79
N ARG A 380 3.84 0.69 27.89
CA ARG A 380 2.88 1.76 27.55
C ARG A 380 2.02 2.16 28.76
N THR A 381 1.54 1.19 29.53
CA THR A 381 0.73 1.45 30.72
C THR A 381 1.51 2.21 31.78
N LYS A 382 2.79 1.92 32.00
CA LYS A 382 3.66 2.69 32.90
C LYS A 382 3.78 4.15 32.45
N ILE A 383 3.96 4.39 31.15
CA ILE A 383 4.03 5.75 30.59
C ILE A 383 2.69 6.48 30.76
N TYR A 384 1.58 5.80 30.51
CA TYR A 384 0.24 6.38 30.63
C TYR A 384 -0.12 6.72 32.07
N LYS A 385 0.27 5.89 33.05
CA LYS A 385 0.14 6.21 34.47
C LYS A 385 0.89 7.49 34.85
N LYS A 386 2.16 7.64 34.39
CA LYS A 386 2.92 8.87 34.63
C LYS A 386 2.23 10.09 34.00
N ARG A 387 1.70 9.96 32.75
CA ARG A 387 0.97 11.06 32.10
C ARG A 387 -0.35 11.40 32.81
N LEU A 388 -1.01 10.42 33.37
CA LEU A 388 -2.22 10.62 34.17
C LEU A 388 -1.91 11.39 35.45
N SER A 389 -0.85 11.00 36.21
CA SER A 389 -0.45 11.69 37.42
C SER A 389 0.04 13.13 37.19
N THR A 390 0.55 13.45 35.99
CA THR A 390 0.98 14.81 35.62
C THR A 390 -0.11 15.62 34.90
N GLY A 391 -1.36 15.15 34.84
CA GLY A 391 -2.46 15.84 34.15
C GLY A 391 -2.37 15.86 32.61
N LEU A 392 -1.33 15.25 32.01
CA LEU A 392 -1.13 15.20 30.55
C LEU A 392 -2.02 14.19 29.83
N MET A 393 -2.86 13.45 30.58
CA MET A 393 -3.79 12.46 30.06
C MET A 393 -5.02 12.37 30.95
N THR A 394 -6.21 12.28 30.36
CA THR A 394 -7.45 12.09 31.12
C THR A 394 -7.63 10.63 31.53
N GLN A 395 -8.35 10.39 32.62
CA GLN A 395 -8.70 9.05 33.10
C GLN A 395 -9.49 8.26 32.05
N GLU A 396 -10.40 8.91 31.31
CA GLU A 396 -11.18 8.32 30.24
C GLU A 396 -10.28 7.72 29.13
N LYS A 397 -9.32 8.50 28.61
CA LYS A 397 -8.38 8.03 27.61
C LYS A 397 -7.52 6.87 28.10
N PHE A 398 -7.15 6.87 29.37
CA PHE A 398 -6.43 5.76 29.99
C PHE A 398 -7.30 4.50 30.02
N ASN A 399 -8.55 4.62 30.46
CA ASN A 399 -9.52 3.52 30.50
C ASN A 399 -9.81 2.95 29.11
N ASP A 400 -10.01 3.79 28.10
CA ASP A 400 -10.20 3.38 26.71
C ASP A 400 -9.05 2.54 26.19
N SER A 401 -7.82 2.95 26.51
CA SER A 401 -6.61 2.19 26.14
C SER A 401 -6.53 0.83 26.83
N LEU A 402 -6.96 0.74 28.08
CA LEU A 402 -7.03 -0.52 28.83
C LEU A 402 -8.10 -1.44 28.26
N GLN A 403 -9.31 -0.94 28.03
CA GLN A 403 -10.44 -1.71 27.49
C GLN A 403 -10.10 -2.26 26.10
N SER A 404 -9.50 -1.43 25.24
CA SER A 404 -9.04 -1.85 23.92
C SER A 404 -8.03 -3.01 23.98
N TRP A 405 -7.09 -2.96 24.95
CA TRP A 405 -6.13 -4.03 25.13
C TRP A 405 -6.77 -5.29 25.74
N LEU A 406 -7.71 -5.13 26.67
CA LEU A 406 -8.47 -6.24 27.26
C LEU A 406 -9.25 -7.01 26.20
N ALA A 407 -9.96 -6.30 25.32
CA ALA A 407 -10.68 -6.91 24.22
C ALA A 407 -9.72 -7.70 23.29
N TYR A 408 -8.52 -7.17 23.05
CA TYR A 408 -7.49 -7.90 22.32
C TYR A 408 -6.98 -9.13 23.10
N ALA A 409 -6.74 -9.00 24.40
CA ALA A 409 -6.25 -10.09 25.25
C ALA A 409 -7.27 -11.23 25.42
N GLN A 410 -8.54 -10.91 25.56
CA GLN A 410 -9.65 -11.88 25.70
C GLN A 410 -9.79 -12.78 24.47
N PHE A 411 -9.37 -12.34 23.29
CA PHE A 411 -9.39 -13.17 22.10
C PHE A 411 -8.34 -14.31 22.15
N GLY A 412 -7.36 -14.25 23.06
CA GLY A 412 -6.43 -15.33 23.40
C GLY A 412 -6.81 -16.06 24.68
N ASN A 413 -6.20 -17.22 24.93
CA ASN A 413 -6.30 -17.94 26.21
C ASN A 413 -5.37 -17.25 27.23
N SER A 414 -5.71 -16.05 27.66
CA SER A 414 -4.82 -15.19 28.47
C SER A 414 -5.42 -14.72 29.77
N TRP A 415 -6.46 -15.39 30.28
CA TRP A 415 -7.13 -15.04 31.52
C TRP A 415 -6.15 -14.89 32.71
N GLY A 416 -5.34 -15.91 33.03
CA GLY A 416 -4.37 -15.83 34.11
C GLY A 416 -3.31 -14.74 33.94
N LEU A 417 -2.93 -14.40 32.68
CA LEU A 417 -2.07 -13.28 32.39
C LEU A 417 -2.76 -11.94 32.70
N VAL A 418 -4.00 -11.80 32.32
CA VAL A 418 -4.80 -10.60 32.59
C VAL A 418 -4.95 -10.37 34.07
N GLN A 419 -5.29 -11.39 34.84
CA GLN A 419 -5.39 -11.35 36.32
C GLN A 419 -4.07 -10.85 36.93
N LYS A 420 -2.94 -11.46 36.58
CA LYS A 420 -1.60 -11.04 37.07
C LYS A 420 -1.27 -9.58 36.70
N LEU A 421 -1.63 -9.15 35.51
CA LEU A 421 -1.37 -7.77 35.08
C LEU A 421 -2.23 -6.75 35.83
N PHE A 422 -3.46 -7.10 36.18
CA PHE A 422 -4.33 -6.22 37.00
C PHE A 422 -3.86 -6.11 38.44
N GLN A 423 -3.22 -7.12 39.00
CA GLN A 423 -2.56 -7.03 40.31
C GLN A 423 -1.39 -6.05 40.29
N ILE A 424 -0.60 -6.04 39.22
CA ILE A 424 0.57 -5.15 39.05
C ILE A 424 0.13 -3.72 38.64
N ILE A 425 -1.04 -3.58 38.04
CA ILE A 425 -1.61 -2.33 37.55
C ILE A 425 -2.92 -2.08 38.30
N PRO A 426 -2.88 -1.58 39.56
CA PRO A 426 -4.12 -1.30 40.29
C PRO A 426 -4.93 -0.26 39.51
N ILE A 427 -6.06 -0.70 39.01
CA ILE A 427 -7.09 0.17 38.44
C ILE A 427 -7.90 0.65 39.60
N SER A 428 -7.99 1.95 39.80
CA SER A 428 -8.97 2.52 40.76
C SER A 428 -10.32 1.98 40.34
N LYS A 429 -10.96 1.17 41.22
CA LYS A 429 -12.36 0.81 41.09
C LYS A 429 -13.11 2.14 41.03
N LYS A 430 -14.01 2.32 40.05
CA LYS A 430 -15.02 3.38 40.19
C LYS A 430 -15.58 3.23 41.58
N LYS A 431 -15.43 4.26 42.41
CA LYS A 431 -16.36 4.48 43.50
C LYS A 431 -17.68 4.79 42.78
N ASP A 432 -18.64 3.92 42.94
CA ASP A 432 -20.00 4.15 42.57
C ASP A 432 -20.54 5.41 43.28
#